data_42c1266964c09257ee68c775330a1198
#
_entry.id   42c1266964c09257ee68c775330a1198
#
_cell.length_a   1.000
_cell.length_b   1.000
_cell.length_c   1.000
_cell.angle_alpha   90.00
_cell.angle_beta   90.00
_cell.angle_gamma   90.00
#
_symmetry.space_group_name_H-M   'P 1'
#
loop_
_entity.id
_entity.type
_entity.pdbx_description
1 polymer ?
#
loop_
_entity_poly.entity_id
_entity_poly.type
_entity_poly.pdbx_seq_one_letter_code
_entity_poly.pdbx_strand_id
1 'polypeptide(L)'
;AVTVGSEIAAGVMDVHIKDCLFMNTDRGLRVKTRRGRGKLSVLDDISFENIDMDNVMTPFVVNSFYFCDPDGKTEYVGSKKPLPVDDRTPSIKKFTFKNINAKNCHVAGTYICGLPESKIEELTFENINITYADNAKSGVAAMMLGCDEASRQGMIVSNINTLILDNVKVTGCDGEEIVAENVDNIIKK
;
A
#
# COMPACT_ATOMS: atom_id res chain seq x y z
N ALA A 1 -9.56 -10.23 4.06
CA ALA A 1 -8.70 -9.06 4.15
C ALA A 1 -7.92 -9.02 5.47
N VAL A 2 -6.68 -8.61 5.41
CA VAL A 2 -5.82 -8.44 6.58
C VAL A 2 -5.37 -6.99 6.70
N THR A 3 -5.38 -6.47 7.92
CA THR A 3 -4.96 -5.09 8.20
C THR A 3 -3.92 -5.06 9.31
N VAL A 4 -2.80 -4.37 9.05
CA VAL A 4 -1.76 -4.02 10.03
C VAL A 4 -1.87 -2.54 10.33
N GLY A 5 -1.98 -2.18 11.61
CA GLY A 5 -2.10 -0.78 12.05
C GLY A 5 -3.56 -0.31 12.19
N SER A 6 -3.77 0.95 12.57
CA SER A 6 -2.86 2.10 12.65
C SER A 6 -2.25 2.32 14.04
N GLU A 7 -2.75 1.69 15.12
CA GLU A 7 -2.23 1.84 16.50
C GLU A 7 -1.00 0.94 16.68
N ILE A 8 0.15 1.39 16.17
CA ILE A 8 1.40 0.62 16.12
C ILE A 8 2.56 1.37 16.77
N ALA A 9 2.31 2.09 17.85
CA ALA A 9 3.31 2.93 18.50
C ALA A 9 4.56 2.16 19.00
N ALA A 10 4.45 0.84 19.21
CA ALA A 10 5.56 -0.04 19.58
C ALA A 10 6.16 -0.83 18.39
N GLY A 11 5.65 -0.57 17.18
CA GLY A 11 6.07 -1.28 15.96
C GLY A 11 5.34 -2.60 15.72
N VAL A 12 5.53 -3.15 14.51
CA VAL A 12 5.09 -4.49 14.08
C VAL A 12 6.20 -5.09 13.23
N MET A 13 6.73 -6.21 13.65
CA MET A 13 7.85 -6.87 12.98
C MET A 13 7.65 -8.39 12.94
N ASP A 14 8.27 -9.04 11.95
CA ASP A 14 8.27 -10.51 11.82
C ASP A 14 6.84 -11.08 11.73
N VAL A 15 6.03 -10.54 10.77
CA VAL A 15 4.65 -10.96 10.56
C VAL A 15 4.50 -11.58 9.18
N HIS A 16 4.17 -12.86 9.13
CA HIS A 16 4.01 -13.62 7.90
C HIS A 16 2.57 -14.13 7.74
N ILE A 17 1.86 -13.59 6.73
CA ILE A 17 0.50 -13.96 6.39
C ILE A 17 0.51 -14.76 5.11
N LYS A 18 -0.03 -15.98 5.14
CA LYS A 18 0.00 -16.86 3.99
C LYS A 18 -1.23 -17.74 3.86
N ASP A 19 -1.39 -18.31 2.65
CA ASP A 19 -2.41 -19.30 2.33
C ASP A 19 -3.84 -18.80 2.63
N CYS A 20 -4.17 -17.59 2.13
CA CYS A 20 -5.45 -16.92 2.38
C CYS A 20 -6.28 -16.75 1.11
N LEU A 21 -7.60 -16.73 1.28
CA LEU A 21 -8.57 -16.33 0.26
C LEU A 21 -9.36 -15.12 0.74
N PHE A 22 -9.35 -14.03 -0.05
CA PHE A 22 -10.15 -12.84 0.23
C PHE A 22 -11.21 -12.66 -0.84
N MET A 23 -12.47 -12.52 -0.44
CA MET A 23 -13.59 -12.35 -1.36
C MET A 23 -14.47 -11.19 -0.93
N ASN A 24 -14.87 -10.36 -1.92
CA ASN A 24 -15.85 -9.29 -1.71
C ASN A 24 -15.41 -8.29 -0.62
N THR A 25 -14.15 -7.90 -0.62
CA THR A 25 -13.61 -7.00 0.40
C THR A 25 -13.26 -5.62 -0.17
N ASP A 26 -13.35 -4.61 0.67
CA ASP A 26 -13.00 -3.24 0.32
C ASP A 26 -11.49 -3.08 0.07
N ARG A 27 -10.67 -3.71 0.92
CA ARG A 27 -9.20 -3.79 0.75
C ARG A 27 -8.75 -5.23 0.96
N GLY A 28 -7.78 -5.66 0.17
CA GLY A 28 -7.16 -6.98 0.35
C GLY A 28 -6.15 -6.96 1.51
N LEU A 29 -4.95 -6.54 1.22
CA LEU A 29 -3.86 -6.39 2.18
C LEU A 29 -3.68 -4.91 2.49
N ARG A 30 -3.80 -4.54 3.76
CA ARG A 30 -3.82 -3.14 4.17
C ARG A 30 -2.85 -2.88 5.30
N VAL A 31 -1.95 -1.95 5.07
CA VAL A 31 -1.02 -1.42 6.09
C VAL A 31 -1.32 0.05 6.32
N LYS A 32 -1.43 0.45 7.59
CA LYS A 32 -1.78 1.83 7.95
C LYS A 32 -0.82 2.35 9.00
N THR A 33 -0.28 3.53 8.75
CA THR A 33 0.43 4.34 9.74
C THR A 33 0.25 5.83 9.42
N ARG A 34 0.82 6.70 10.21
CA ARG A 34 0.84 8.14 9.97
C ARG A 34 1.88 8.85 10.82
N ARG A 35 2.22 10.06 10.46
CA ARG A 35 2.97 10.95 11.34
C ARG A 35 2.28 11.04 12.71
N GLY A 36 3.04 11.13 13.77
CA GLY A 36 2.55 11.14 15.14
C GLY A 36 2.49 9.77 15.83
N ARG A 37 2.73 8.67 15.11
CA ARG A 37 2.79 7.31 15.73
C ARG A 37 4.09 7.07 16.49
N GLY A 38 5.11 7.87 16.25
CA GLY A 38 6.38 7.82 16.99
C GLY A 38 7.48 7.01 16.30
N LYS A 39 8.71 7.27 16.69
CA LYS A 39 9.90 6.61 16.10
C LYS A 39 9.99 5.11 16.39
N LEU A 40 9.31 4.62 17.42
CA LEU A 40 9.21 3.19 17.72
C LEU A 40 8.14 2.48 16.87
N SER A 41 7.33 3.24 16.13
CA SER A 41 6.38 2.72 15.17
C SER A 41 7.12 2.27 13.90
N VAL A 42 7.80 1.15 14.00
CA VAL A 42 8.56 0.52 12.93
C VAL A 42 7.74 -0.64 12.37
N LEU A 43 7.52 -0.66 11.07
CA LEU A 43 6.93 -1.78 10.34
C LEU A 43 8.04 -2.44 9.54
N ASP A 44 8.43 -3.67 9.91
CA ASP A 44 9.56 -4.36 9.31
C ASP A 44 9.30 -5.86 9.15
N ASP A 45 9.88 -6.45 8.11
CA ASP A 45 9.79 -7.88 7.82
C ASP A 45 8.34 -8.41 7.86
N ILE A 46 7.49 -7.78 7.03
CA ILE A 46 6.10 -8.21 6.88
C ILE A 46 5.92 -8.83 5.50
N SER A 47 5.45 -10.06 5.46
CA SER A 47 5.22 -10.77 4.21
C SER A 47 3.80 -11.30 4.05
N PHE A 48 3.35 -11.30 2.80
CA PHE A 48 2.07 -11.82 2.36
C PHE A 48 2.32 -12.79 1.21
N GLU A 49 1.97 -14.06 1.38
CA GLU A 49 2.33 -15.12 0.43
C GLU A 49 1.17 -16.07 0.14
N ASN A 50 1.09 -16.54 -1.12
CA ASN A 50 0.09 -17.52 -1.55
C ASN A 50 -1.35 -17.06 -1.26
N ILE A 51 -1.76 -15.92 -1.80
CA ILE A 51 -3.06 -15.31 -1.52
C ILE A 51 -3.86 -15.16 -2.82
N ASP A 52 -5.06 -15.68 -2.83
CA ASP A 52 -6.05 -15.42 -3.85
C ASP A 52 -7.03 -14.33 -3.38
N MET A 53 -7.34 -13.40 -4.27
CA MET A 53 -8.33 -12.34 -4.04
C MET A 53 -9.34 -12.31 -5.18
N ASP A 54 -10.61 -12.15 -4.85
CA ASP A 54 -11.68 -12.01 -5.84
C ASP A 54 -12.69 -10.94 -5.43
N ASN A 55 -13.01 -10.04 -6.36
CA ASN A 55 -13.93 -8.93 -6.15
C ASN A 55 -13.49 -8.02 -4.99
N VAL A 56 -12.24 -7.53 -5.08
CA VAL A 56 -11.62 -6.63 -4.10
C VAL A 56 -11.50 -5.23 -4.70
N MET A 57 -11.91 -4.18 -3.96
CA MET A 57 -11.84 -2.82 -4.50
C MET A 57 -10.40 -2.39 -4.77
N THR A 58 -9.49 -2.57 -3.79
CA THR A 58 -8.05 -2.33 -3.95
C THR A 58 -7.27 -3.43 -3.24
N PRO A 59 -6.58 -4.33 -3.98
CA PRO A 59 -5.91 -5.48 -3.37
C PRO A 59 -4.76 -5.11 -2.43
N PHE A 60 -3.95 -4.10 -2.75
CA PHE A 60 -2.78 -3.75 -1.95
C PHE A 60 -2.80 -2.27 -1.56
N VAL A 61 -2.83 -1.99 -0.25
CA VAL A 61 -2.82 -0.62 0.28
C VAL A 61 -1.77 -0.49 1.37
N VAL A 62 -0.80 0.42 1.19
CA VAL A 62 0.10 0.88 2.25
C VAL A 62 -0.06 2.39 2.37
N ASN A 63 -0.54 2.86 3.51
CA ASN A 63 -0.93 4.25 3.70
C ASN A 63 -0.25 4.86 4.92
N SER A 64 0.71 5.75 4.69
CA SER A 64 1.41 6.53 5.73
C SER A 64 0.74 7.88 6.05
N PHE A 65 -0.49 8.10 5.58
CA PHE A 65 -1.28 9.34 5.78
C PHE A 65 -2.67 9.05 6.35
N TYR A 66 -2.81 7.99 7.15
CA TYR A 66 -4.10 7.51 7.62
C TYR A 66 -4.82 8.54 8.51
N PHE A 67 -6.06 8.89 8.20
CA PHE A 67 -6.74 10.07 8.73
C PHE A 67 -7.87 9.81 9.75
N CYS A 68 -8.09 8.57 10.20
CA CYS A 68 -9.29 8.25 11.00
C CYS A 68 -9.32 8.82 12.43
N ASP A 69 -8.15 9.17 12.99
CA ASP A 69 -8.11 9.77 14.33
C ASP A 69 -8.46 11.26 14.32
N PRO A 70 -8.81 11.88 15.45
CA PRO A 70 -9.19 13.28 15.51
C PRO A 70 -8.17 14.25 14.89
N ASP A 71 -6.87 13.95 15.04
CA ASP A 71 -5.77 14.73 14.46
C ASP A 71 -5.33 14.27 13.06
N GLY A 72 -5.95 13.19 12.54
CA GLY A 72 -5.58 12.58 11.26
C GLY A 72 -5.81 13.48 10.04
N LYS A 73 -6.71 14.47 10.14
CA LYS A 73 -7.01 15.43 9.09
C LYS A 73 -6.24 16.75 9.22
N THR A 74 -5.31 16.85 10.16
CA THR A 74 -4.44 18.02 10.29
C THR A 74 -3.47 18.14 9.13
N GLU A 75 -2.97 19.32 8.88
CA GLU A 75 -1.93 19.56 7.88
C GLU A 75 -0.67 18.74 8.17
N TYR A 76 -0.31 18.56 9.45
CA TYR A 76 0.82 17.75 9.87
C TYR A 76 0.71 16.29 9.37
N VAL A 77 -0.44 15.65 9.50
CA VAL A 77 -0.65 14.29 9.03
C VAL A 77 -0.85 14.24 7.51
N GLY A 78 -1.63 15.14 6.96
CA GLY A 78 -2.06 15.12 5.55
C GLY A 78 -1.05 15.66 4.54
N SER A 79 -0.05 16.47 4.98
CA SER A 79 0.93 17.10 4.07
C SER A 79 1.70 16.07 3.24
N LYS A 80 1.73 16.30 1.93
CA LYS A 80 2.54 15.51 0.99
C LYS A 80 3.97 16.05 0.83
N LYS A 81 4.26 17.19 1.45
CA LYS A 81 5.61 17.76 1.48
C LYS A 81 6.45 17.06 2.56
N PRO A 82 7.76 16.91 2.35
CA PRO A 82 8.64 16.38 3.38
C PRO A 82 8.66 17.29 4.60
N LEU A 83 8.59 16.68 5.78
CA LEU A 83 8.73 17.36 7.06
C LEU A 83 10.02 16.90 7.76
N PRO A 84 10.52 17.64 8.76
CA PRO A 84 11.66 17.17 9.56
C PRO A 84 11.37 15.81 10.20
N VAL A 85 12.32 14.89 10.11
CA VAL A 85 12.25 13.62 10.84
C VAL A 85 12.49 13.89 12.32
N ASP A 86 11.56 13.47 13.16
CA ASP A 86 11.62 13.64 14.61
C ASP A 86 11.10 12.39 15.36
N ASP A 87 10.98 12.47 16.66
CA ASP A 87 10.50 11.38 17.51
C ASP A 87 9.05 10.95 17.25
N ARG A 88 8.32 11.66 16.38
CA ARG A 88 6.93 11.35 15.98
C ARG A 88 6.86 10.66 14.62
N THR A 89 7.99 10.52 13.92
CA THR A 89 8.04 9.97 12.56
C THR A 89 8.10 8.45 12.60
N PRO A 90 7.10 7.73 12.05
CA PRO A 90 7.15 6.29 11.89
C PRO A 90 8.04 5.88 10.73
N SER A 91 8.42 4.61 10.66
CA SER A 91 9.15 4.05 9.52
C SER A 91 8.54 2.76 9.03
N ILE A 92 8.61 2.57 7.71
CA ILE A 92 8.27 1.32 7.02
C ILE A 92 9.54 0.83 6.35
N LYS A 93 9.96 -0.39 6.69
CA LYS A 93 11.20 -0.97 6.19
C LYS A 93 10.93 -1.94 5.04
N LYS A 94 10.75 -3.23 5.34
CA LYS A 94 10.63 -4.25 4.31
C LYS A 94 9.25 -4.87 4.28
N PHE A 95 8.69 -4.91 3.06
CA PHE A 95 7.44 -5.60 2.76
C PHE A 95 7.61 -6.48 1.53
N THR A 96 7.10 -7.71 1.63
CA THR A 96 7.09 -8.67 0.53
C THR A 96 5.68 -9.15 0.23
N PHE A 97 5.28 -9.03 -1.04
CA PHE A 97 4.06 -9.62 -1.59
C PHE A 97 4.47 -10.68 -2.61
N LYS A 98 4.10 -11.94 -2.38
CA LYS A 98 4.56 -13.06 -3.18
C LYS A 98 3.45 -14.03 -3.53
N ASN A 99 3.45 -14.50 -4.79
CA ASN A 99 2.49 -15.48 -5.28
C ASN A 99 1.04 -15.07 -5.01
N ILE A 100 0.63 -13.88 -5.48
CA ILE A 100 -0.70 -13.32 -5.22
C ILE A 100 -1.43 -13.12 -6.54
N ASN A 101 -2.66 -13.62 -6.58
CA ASN A 101 -3.53 -13.49 -7.73
C ASN A 101 -4.81 -12.74 -7.32
N ALA A 102 -4.96 -11.51 -7.81
CA ALA A 102 -6.08 -10.63 -7.54
C ALA A 102 -6.95 -10.46 -8.78
N LYS A 103 -8.15 -11.02 -8.74
CA LYS A 103 -9.11 -11.00 -9.86
C LYS A 103 -10.29 -10.07 -9.56
N ASN A 104 -10.90 -9.57 -10.63
CA ASN A 104 -12.08 -8.73 -10.52
C ASN A 104 -11.88 -7.54 -9.57
N CYS A 105 -10.70 -6.90 -9.65
CA CYS A 105 -10.42 -5.68 -8.90
C CYS A 105 -11.21 -4.49 -9.46
N HIS A 106 -11.32 -3.41 -8.71
CA HIS A 106 -12.18 -2.30 -9.09
C HIS A 106 -11.45 -0.96 -9.18
N VAL A 107 -10.83 -0.50 -8.10
CA VAL A 107 -10.37 0.89 -7.96
C VAL A 107 -8.94 1.05 -8.47
N ALA A 108 -8.01 0.31 -7.89
CA ALA A 108 -6.59 0.35 -8.24
C ALA A 108 -5.93 -0.99 -7.97
N GLY A 109 -4.88 -1.34 -8.70
CA GLY A 109 -4.08 -2.54 -8.45
C GLY A 109 -3.32 -2.44 -7.14
N THR A 110 -2.67 -1.31 -6.91
CA THR A 110 -2.09 -0.93 -5.62
C THR A 110 -2.36 0.53 -5.33
N TYR A 111 -2.33 0.90 -4.04
CA TYR A 111 -2.24 2.29 -3.62
C TYR A 111 -1.28 2.38 -2.43
N ILE A 112 -0.02 2.68 -2.73
CA ILE A 112 1.07 2.63 -1.77
C ILE A 112 1.75 3.99 -1.65
N CYS A 113 1.63 4.58 -0.47
CA CYS A 113 2.16 5.90 -0.17
C CYS A 113 2.98 5.87 1.12
N GLY A 114 4.32 5.89 0.99
CA GLY A 114 5.24 6.17 2.09
C GLY A 114 5.25 7.66 2.47
N LEU A 115 5.94 8.03 3.53
CA LEU A 115 6.22 9.44 3.84
C LEU A 115 7.39 9.93 2.98
N PRO A 116 7.35 11.16 2.46
CA PRO A 116 8.47 11.67 1.65
C PRO A 116 9.77 11.86 2.44
N GLU A 117 9.68 12.12 3.74
CA GLU A 117 10.82 12.22 4.66
C GLU A 117 11.27 10.89 5.28
N SER A 118 10.42 9.86 5.21
CA SER A 118 10.68 8.51 5.73
C SER A 118 10.10 7.51 4.74
N LYS A 119 10.78 7.35 3.62
CA LYS A 119 10.37 6.46 2.52
C LYS A 119 10.30 5.01 2.99
N ILE A 120 9.45 4.22 2.34
CA ILE A 120 9.47 2.76 2.48
C ILE A 120 10.85 2.27 2.01
N GLU A 121 11.58 1.54 2.85
CA GLU A 121 12.95 1.12 2.52
C GLU A 121 12.98 0.15 1.34
N GLU A 122 12.19 -0.92 1.41
CA GLU A 122 12.11 -1.93 0.35
C GLU A 122 10.70 -2.50 0.22
N LEU A 123 10.23 -2.56 -1.00
CA LEU A 123 8.94 -3.15 -1.34
C LEU A 123 9.13 -4.14 -2.49
N THR A 124 8.82 -5.40 -2.24
CA THR A 124 8.96 -6.48 -3.23
C THR A 124 7.60 -7.04 -3.63
N PHE A 125 7.36 -7.09 -4.94
CA PHE A 125 6.27 -7.85 -5.57
C PHE A 125 6.89 -8.98 -6.39
N GLU A 126 6.55 -10.22 -6.07
CA GLU A 126 7.03 -11.43 -6.75
C GLU A 126 5.87 -12.31 -7.18
N ASN A 127 5.77 -12.63 -8.48
CA ASN A 127 4.68 -13.45 -9.04
C ASN A 127 3.29 -12.88 -8.70
N ILE A 128 3.01 -11.68 -9.14
CA ILE A 128 1.75 -10.97 -8.90
C ILE A 128 0.94 -10.89 -10.19
N ASN A 129 -0.34 -11.23 -10.11
CA ASN A 129 -1.29 -11.05 -11.20
C ASN A 129 -2.49 -10.24 -10.72
N ILE A 130 -2.80 -9.15 -11.40
CA ILE A 130 -3.92 -8.26 -11.09
C ILE A 130 -4.79 -8.11 -12.33
N THR A 131 -6.08 -8.38 -12.20
CA THR A 131 -7.07 -8.17 -13.26
C THR A 131 -8.29 -7.42 -12.72
N TYR A 132 -8.96 -6.67 -13.60
CA TYR A 132 -10.11 -5.85 -13.23
C TYR A 132 -11.42 -6.49 -13.68
N ALA A 133 -12.49 -6.18 -12.97
CA ALA A 133 -13.84 -6.55 -13.37
C ALA A 133 -14.27 -5.76 -14.61
N ASP A 134 -15.05 -6.38 -15.51
CA ASP A 134 -15.61 -5.70 -16.68
C ASP A 134 -16.49 -4.51 -16.27
N ASN A 135 -17.23 -4.66 -15.16
CA ASN A 135 -18.08 -3.64 -14.57
C ASN A 135 -17.45 -3.04 -13.30
N ALA A 136 -16.16 -2.69 -13.39
CA ALA A 136 -15.43 -2.15 -12.26
C ALA A 136 -16.13 -0.93 -11.66
N LYS A 137 -16.19 -0.89 -10.33
CA LYS A 137 -16.79 0.20 -9.56
C LYS A 137 -15.75 1.26 -9.26
N SER A 138 -16.17 2.52 -9.22
CA SER A 138 -15.33 3.59 -8.70
C SER A 138 -15.29 3.58 -7.17
N GLY A 139 -14.24 4.17 -6.61
CA GLY A 139 -14.07 4.32 -5.17
C GLY A 139 -12.76 4.99 -4.80
N VAL A 140 -12.58 5.25 -3.52
CA VAL A 140 -11.36 5.84 -2.96
C VAL A 140 -10.41 4.73 -2.54
N ALA A 141 -9.21 4.68 -3.12
CA ALA A 141 -8.27 3.58 -2.89
C ALA A 141 -7.73 3.53 -1.46
N ALA A 142 -7.52 4.66 -0.79
CA ALA A 142 -6.97 4.74 0.56
C ALA A 142 -7.64 5.83 1.41
N MET A 143 -7.71 5.60 2.72
CA MET A 143 -8.28 6.57 3.68
C MET A 143 -7.25 7.63 4.04
N MET A 144 -7.05 8.60 3.16
CA MET A 144 -6.14 9.74 3.33
C MET A 144 -6.66 10.96 2.58
N LEU A 145 -6.20 12.15 2.96
CA LEU A 145 -6.52 13.37 2.24
C LEU A 145 -5.83 13.37 0.86
N GLY A 146 -6.54 13.85 -0.18
CA GLY A 146 -6.03 13.91 -1.54
C GLY A 146 -5.96 12.56 -2.25
N CYS A 147 -6.74 11.58 -1.82
CA CYS A 147 -6.99 10.36 -2.56
C CYS A 147 -8.38 10.46 -3.19
N ASP A 148 -8.41 10.74 -4.49
CA ASP A 148 -9.64 10.96 -5.24
C ASP A 148 -10.31 9.63 -5.63
N GLU A 149 -11.57 9.73 -5.97
CA GLU A 149 -12.34 8.59 -6.48
C GLU A 149 -11.82 8.18 -7.86
N ALA A 150 -11.59 6.90 -8.04
CA ALA A 150 -11.02 6.34 -9.27
C ALA A 150 -11.57 4.95 -9.57
N SER A 151 -11.32 4.47 -10.77
CA SER A 151 -11.63 3.11 -11.22
C SER A 151 -10.50 2.60 -12.11
N ARG A 152 -10.17 1.32 -11.99
CA ARG A 152 -9.22 0.57 -12.86
C ARG A 152 -7.84 1.24 -12.99
N GLN A 153 -7.38 1.94 -11.97
CA GLN A 153 -6.01 2.44 -11.96
C GLN A 153 -5.01 1.28 -11.84
N GLY A 154 -3.85 1.41 -12.46
CA GLY A 154 -2.75 0.46 -12.31
C GLY A 154 -2.16 0.42 -10.90
N MET A 155 -0.90 0.11 -10.78
CA MET A 155 -0.16 0.15 -9.51
C MET A 155 0.30 1.58 -9.23
N ILE A 156 -0.31 2.22 -8.24
CA ILE A 156 0.11 3.56 -7.75
C ILE A 156 1.06 3.34 -6.57
N VAL A 157 2.28 3.83 -6.70
CA VAL A 157 3.32 3.71 -5.65
C VAL A 157 4.08 5.01 -5.48
N SER A 158 4.33 5.43 -4.24
CA SER A 158 5.06 6.67 -3.97
C SER A 158 5.90 6.62 -2.69
N ASN A 159 6.99 7.39 -2.70
CA ASN A 159 7.93 7.55 -1.59
C ASN A 159 8.54 6.20 -1.13
N ILE A 160 9.29 5.56 -2.04
CA ILE A 160 9.93 4.24 -1.82
C ILE A 160 11.40 4.36 -2.19
N ASN A 161 12.31 3.81 -1.37
CA ASN A 161 13.73 3.75 -1.73
C ASN A 161 13.97 2.67 -2.79
N THR A 162 13.49 1.44 -2.56
CA THR A 162 13.67 0.35 -3.51
C THR A 162 12.37 -0.39 -3.77
N LEU A 163 11.93 -0.39 -5.02
CA LEU A 163 10.78 -1.16 -5.53
C LEU A 163 11.29 -2.31 -6.40
N ILE A 164 10.98 -3.55 -6.02
CA ILE A 164 11.34 -4.76 -6.77
C ILE A 164 10.07 -5.34 -7.37
N LEU A 165 10.08 -5.51 -8.69
CA LEU A 165 8.98 -6.08 -9.47
C LEU A 165 9.49 -7.31 -10.22
N ASP A 166 9.16 -8.48 -9.72
CA ASP A 166 9.55 -9.77 -10.28
C ASP A 166 8.30 -10.51 -10.78
N ASN A 167 8.19 -10.68 -12.09
CA ASN A 167 7.02 -11.31 -12.72
C ASN A 167 5.68 -10.70 -12.25
N VAL A 168 5.50 -9.41 -12.44
CA VAL A 168 4.29 -8.66 -12.09
C VAL A 168 3.47 -8.36 -13.34
N LYS A 169 2.19 -8.71 -13.33
CA LYS A 169 1.25 -8.48 -14.43
C LYS A 169 0.03 -7.72 -13.94
N VAL A 170 -0.30 -6.65 -14.65
CA VAL A 170 -1.52 -5.86 -14.43
C VAL A 170 -2.26 -5.79 -15.75
N THR A 171 -3.49 -6.31 -15.80
CA THR A 171 -4.24 -6.41 -17.05
C THR A 171 -5.63 -5.78 -16.89
N GLY A 172 -5.99 -4.90 -17.81
CA GLY A 172 -7.31 -4.25 -17.86
C GLY A 172 -7.41 -2.96 -17.03
N CYS A 173 -6.27 -2.36 -16.64
CA CYS A 173 -6.28 -1.02 -16.08
C CYS A 173 -6.48 0.05 -17.16
N ASP A 174 -7.00 1.20 -16.76
CA ASP A 174 -7.10 2.38 -17.59
C ASP A 174 -5.82 3.23 -17.41
N GLY A 175 -5.04 3.43 -18.48
CA GLY A 175 -3.78 4.18 -18.44
C GLY A 175 -2.55 3.31 -18.13
N GLU A 176 -1.60 3.86 -17.39
CA GLU A 176 -0.32 3.20 -17.11
C GLU A 176 -0.47 2.05 -16.10
N GLU A 177 0.19 0.92 -16.38
CA GLU A 177 0.19 -0.24 -15.47
C GLU A 177 0.87 0.09 -14.14
N ILE A 178 1.89 0.93 -14.15
CA ILE A 178 2.67 1.32 -12.96
C ILE A 178 2.91 2.83 -12.99
N VAL A 179 2.39 3.53 -12.00
CA VAL A 179 2.65 4.95 -11.75
C VAL A 179 3.51 5.06 -10.51
N ALA A 180 4.79 5.43 -10.69
CA ALA A 180 5.77 5.52 -9.61
C ALA A 180 6.21 6.98 -9.42
N GLU A 181 6.04 7.52 -8.22
CA GLU A 181 6.45 8.87 -7.84
C GLU A 181 7.43 8.84 -6.68
N ASN A 182 8.54 9.59 -6.79
CA ASN A 182 9.57 9.67 -5.75
C ASN A 182 10.10 8.28 -5.30
N VAL A 183 10.37 7.42 -6.27
CA VAL A 183 10.97 6.08 -6.07
C VAL A 183 12.43 6.14 -6.52
N ASP A 184 13.37 5.82 -5.61
CA ASP A 184 14.80 6.00 -5.89
C ASP A 184 15.33 4.90 -6.82
N ASN A 185 14.92 3.65 -6.61
CA ASN A 185 15.34 2.50 -7.41
C ASN A 185 14.14 1.63 -7.80
N ILE A 186 14.02 1.30 -9.09
CA ILE A 186 13.04 0.34 -9.59
C ILE A 186 13.81 -0.81 -10.25
N ILE A 187 13.67 -2.01 -9.70
CA ILE A 187 14.30 -3.23 -10.19
C ILE A 187 13.21 -4.11 -10.81
N LYS A 188 13.28 -4.33 -12.11
CA LYS A 188 12.39 -5.24 -12.85
C LYS A 188 13.14 -6.52 -13.21
N LYS A 189 12.52 -7.68 -12.95
CA LYS A 189 13.05 -9.01 -13.25
C LYS A 189 12.05 -9.82 -14.09
#